data_5a3d1dd2e9bcc00ffa6599c49be49df4
#
_entry.id   5a3d1dd2e9bcc00ffa6599c49be49df4
#
_cell.length_a   1.000
_cell.length_b   1.000
_cell.length_c   1.000
_cell.angle_alpha   90.00
_cell.angle_beta   90.00
_cell.angle_gamma   90.00
#
_symmetry.space_group_name_H-M   'P 1'
#
loop_
_entity.id
_entity.type
_entity.pdbx_description
1 polymer ?
#
loop_
_entity_poly.entity_id
_entity_poly.type
_entity_poly.pdbx_seq_one_letter_code
_entity_poly.pdbx_strand_id
1 'polypeptide(L)'
;MGEPSPLQVDVSASRYQAMIGVGGIGSGTFFALSGNHTLGREESRGGRFLDRRDYCKLHIVSHYVKTLLGPDFCTIPIGLVGDDEVGRRLVDEMVDAGLEMSYVKRSSGDQTLFSFCFVYPDAGGGNLTTDDSACGKVDAVYVALAEPEFARYTACGLALAVPEVPLEAREKLLQLGTQYGFYRVASFAAEEVSAAIDMGM
;
A
#
# COMPACT_ATOMS: atom_id res chain seq x y z
N MET A 1 -36.08 -7.18 1.89
CA MET A 1 -35.12 -6.38 1.10
C MET A 1 -33.91 -7.28 0.92
N GLY A 2 -33.56 -7.66 -0.32
CA GLY A 2 -32.38 -8.47 -0.59
C GLY A 2 -31.13 -7.68 -0.16
N GLU A 3 -30.13 -8.38 0.35
CA GLU A 3 -28.83 -7.77 0.61
C GLU A 3 -28.33 -7.13 -0.68
N PRO A 4 -27.74 -5.90 -0.61
CA PRO A 4 -27.19 -5.27 -1.80
C PRO A 4 -26.11 -6.20 -2.34
N SER A 5 -26.23 -6.56 -3.63
CA SER A 5 -25.17 -7.30 -4.33
C SER A 5 -23.87 -6.48 -4.25
N PRO A 6 -22.75 -7.09 -3.88
CA PRO A 6 -21.49 -6.37 -3.87
C PRO A 6 -21.19 -5.80 -5.26
N LEU A 7 -20.67 -4.58 -5.30
CA LEU A 7 -20.22 -3.96 -6.55
C LEU A 7 -19.06 -4.79 -7.10
N GLN A 8 -19.31 -5.50 -8.19
CA GLN A 8 -18.29 -6.26 -8.89
C GLN A 8 -18.17 -5.78 -10.33
N VAL A 9 -16.94 -5.71 -10.82
CA VAL A 9 -16.65 -5.40 -12.21
C VAL A 9 -16.49 -6.72 -12.96
N ASP A 10 -17.21 -6.88 -14.08
CA ASP A 10 -17.01 -8.04 -14.95
C ASP A 10 -15.63 -7.96 -15.58
N VAL A 11 -14.74 -8.87 -15.17
CA VAL A 11 -13.36 -8.96 -15.67
C VAL A 11 -13.19 -10.00 -16.78
N SER A 12 -14.25 -10.71 -17.17
CA SER A 12 -14.17 -11.78 -18.18
C SER A 12 -13.64 -11.31 -19.53
N ALA A 13 -13.92 -10.04 -19.89
CA ALA A 13 -13.40 -9.39 -21.09
C ALA A 13 -12.16 -8.53 -20.83
N SER A 14 -11.64 -8.50 -19.60
CA SER A 14 -10.45 -7.72 -19.26
C SER A 14 -9.19 -8.35 -19.86
N ARG A 15 -8.37 -7.50 -20.44
CA ARG A 15 -7.02 -7.89 -20.86
C ARG A 15 -6.11 -8.19 -19.64
N TYR A 16 -6.41 -7.61 -18.48
CA TYR A 16 -5.59 -7.76 -17.28
C TYR A 16 -6.12 -8.86 -16.38
N GLN A 17 -5.21 -9.71 -15.89
CA GLN A 17 -5.49 -10.88 -15.06
C GLN A 17 -4.85 -10.79 -13.66
N ALA A 18 -3.85 -9.93 -13.51
CA ALA A 18 -3.15 -9.77 -12.25
C ALA A 18 -2.72 -8.32 -11.97
N MET A 19 -2.58 -8.00 -10.70
CA MET A 19 -1.87 -6.82 -10.21
C MET A 19 -0.72 -7.28 -9.30
N ILE A 20 0.51 -6.85 -9.61
CA ILE A 20 1.68 -7.00 -8.76
C ILE A 20 2.02 -5.61 -8.22
N GLY A 21 2.03 -5.45 -6.90
CA GLY A 21 2.20 -4.15 -6.27
C GLY A 21 3.28 -4.13 -5.21
N VAL A 22 4.07 -3.04 -5.15
CA VAL A 22 5.00 -2.76 -4.05
C VAL A 22 4.62 -1.45 -3.36
N GLY A 23 4.71 -1.44 -2.02
CA GLY A 23 4.38 -0.27 -1.22
C GLY A 23 4.26 -0.61 0.27
N GLY A 24 3.88 0.38 1.06
CA GLY A 24 3.70 0.20 2.49
C GLY A 24 2.52 -0.70 2.85
N ILE A 25 2.77 -1.58 3.81
CA ILE A 25 1.75 -2.37 4.52
C ILE A 25 1.81 -1.95 5.98
N GLY A 26 0.80 -1.23 6.42
CA GLY A 26 0.77 -0.67 7.76
C GLY A 26 -0.63 -0.26 8.18
N SER A 27 -0.75 0.15 9.41
CA SER A 27 -2.00 0.60 10.02
C SER A 27 -1.79 1.94 10.70
N GLY A 28 -2.88 2.66 10.93
CA GLY A 28 -2.85 3.92 11.63
C GLY A 28 -4.15 4.24 12.33
N THR A 29 -4.21 5.43 12.87
CA THR A 29 -5.38 5.95 13.57
C THR A 29 -5.65 7.40 13.20
N PHE A 30 -6.90 7.82 13.36
CA PHE A 30 -7.32 9.20 13.14
C PHE A 30 -7.60 9.90 14.46
N PHE A 31 -7.15 11.14 14.57
CA PHE A 31 -7.36 12.00 15.72
C PHE A 31 -7.96 13.34 15.28
N ALA A 32 -9.18 13.63 15.70
CA ALA A 32 -9.83 14.92 15.44
C ALA A 32 -9.33 15.95 16.45
N LEU A 33 -8.66 16.98 15.96
CA LEU A 33 -8.16 18.10 16.77
C LEU A 33 -9.29 19.09 17.11
N SER A 34 -9.15 19.75 18.25
CA SER A 34 -9.98 20.91 18.62
C SER A 34 -9.38 22.17 18.01
N GLY A 35 -10.19 22.96 17.27
CA GLY A 35 -9.76 24.21 16.63
C GLY A 35 -9.02 24.02 15.29
N ASN A 36 -9.05 25.05 14.45
CA ASN A 36 -8.59 25.01 13.04
C ASN A 36 -7.19 25.59 12.79
N HIS A 37 -6.55 26.22 13.79
CA HIS A 37 -5.20 26.74 13.55
C HIS A 37 -4.18 25.60 13.48
N THR A 38 -3.16 25.78 12.68
CA THR A 38 -2.07 24.80 12.51
C THR A 38 -1.41 24.48 13.85
N LEU A 39 -1.19 23.21 14.12
CA LEU A 39 -0.47 22.76 15.32
C LEU A 39 0.98 23.30 15.30
N GLY A 40 1.30 24.12 16.27
CA GLY A 40 2.62 24.74 16.39
C GLY A 40 3.64 23.86 17.11
N ARG A 41 4.91 24.24 17.00
CA ARG A 41 5.99 23.61 17.76
C ARG A 41 5.73 23.84 19.26
N GLU A 42 5.93 22.81 20.09
CA GLU A 42 5.71 22.85 21.55
C GLU A 42 4.26 23.12 21.98
N GLU A 43 3.31 23.08 21.05
CA GLU A 43 1.90 23.25 21.36
C GLU A 43 1.30 21.90 21.82
N SER A 44 0.48 21.99 22.90
CA SER A 44 -0.37 20.87 23.33
C SER A 44 -1.81 21.18 22.96
N ARG A 45 -2.47 20.29 22.26
CA ARG A 45 -3.86 20.46 21.83
C ARG A 45 -4.69 19.22 22.15
N GLY A 46 -5.89 19.48 22.66
CA GLY A 46 -6.89 18.44 22.90
C GLY A 46 -7.57 17.99 21.60
N GLY A 47 -8.14 16.81 21.66
CA GLY A 47 -8.91 16.23 20.56
C GLY A 47 -9.49 14.88 21.00
N ARG A 48 -9.96 14.10 20.03
CA ARG A 48 -10.49 12.76 20.28
C ARG A 48 -10.08 11.80 19.16
N PHE A 49 -9.88 10.55 19.49
CA PHE A 49 -9.74 9.49 18.50
C PHE A 49 -11.05 9.32 17.73
N LEU A 50 -10.94 9.13 16.43
CA LEU A 50 -12.06 8.70 15.60
C LEU A 50 -12.08 7.18 15.53
N ASP A 51 -13.27 6.58 15.52
CA ASP A 51 -13.44 5.15 15.31
C ASP A 51 -13.23 4.82 13.81
N ARG A 52 -12.01 5.04 13.36
CA ARG A 52 -11.56 4.77 11.99
C ARG A 52 -10.14 4.25 12.06
N ARG A 53 -9.88 3.21 11.30
CA ARG A 53 -8.51 2.73 11.03
C ARG A 53 -7.99 3.40 9.78
N ASP A 54 -6.72 3.74 9.81
CA ASP A 54 -5.95 4.07 8.62
C ASP A 54 -5.17 2.83 8.15
N TYR A 55 -4.94 2.73 6.87
CA TYR A 55 -4.16 1.69 6.25
C TYR A 55 -3.25 2.30 5.20
N CYS A 56 -2.05 1.73 5.03
CA CYS A 56 -1.14 2.17 3.99
C CYS A 56 -1.65 1.85 2.59
N LYS A 57 -1.12 2.56 1.60
CA LYS A 57 -1.67 2.59 0.24
C LYS A 57 -1.70 1.24 -0.45
N LEU A 58 -0.64 0.42 -0.30
CA LEU A 58 -0.63 -0.90 -0.92
C LEU A 58 -1.72 -1.80 -0.35
N HIS A 59 -1.91 -1.77 0.97
CA HIS A 59 -2.96 -2.53 1.65
C HIS A 59 -4.34 -2.14 1.12
N ILE A 60 -4.66 -0.83 1.14
CA ILE A 60 -5.96 -0.31 0.68
C ILE A 60 -6.24 -0.69 -0.78
N VAL A 61 -5.29 -0.39 -1.67
CA VAL A 61 -5.49 -0.62 -3.11
C VAL A 61 -5.65 -2.10 -3.40
N SER A 62 -4.85 -2.96 -2.76
CA SER A 62 -4.93 -4.41 -2.95
C SER A 62 -6.30 -4.97 -2.53
N HIS A 63 -6.83 -4.52 -1.38
CA HIS A 63 -8.17 -4.91 -0.92
C HIS A 63 -9.27 -4.44 -1.88
N TYR A 64 -9.24 -3.17 -2.32
CA TYR A 64 -10.23 -2.66 -3.28
C TYR A 64 -10.18 -3.41 -4.61
N VAL A 65 -8.98 -3.62 -5.15
CA VAL A 65 -8.80 -4.35 -6.41
C VAL A 65 -9.37 -5.76 -6.28
N LYS A 66 -9.01 -6.49 -5.22
CA LYS A 66 -9.51 -7.86 -5.01
C LYS A 66 -11.01 -7.92 -4.82
N THR A 67 -11.58 -6.99 -4.04
CA THR A 67 -13.02 -6.94 -3.79
C THR A 67 -13.82 -6.61 -5.07
N LEU A 68 -13.34 -5.65 -5.86
CA LEU A 68 -14.07 -5.18 -7.06
C LEU A 68 -13.92 -6.13 -8.24
N LEU A 69 -12.74 -6.74 -8.42
CA LEU A 69 -12.44 -7.59 -9.57
C LEU A 69 -12.72 -9.08 -9.30
N GLY A 70 -12.97 -9.44 -8.05
CA GLY A 70 -13.40 -10.78 -7.66
C GLY A 70 -12.26 -11.79 -7.49
N PRO A 71 -12.62 -13.06 -7.19
CA PRO A 71 -11.66 -14.09 -6.80
C PRO A 71 -10.70 -14.51 -7.91
N ASP A 72 -11.12 -14.42 -9.17
CA ASP A 72 -10.33 -14.85 -10.31
C ASP A 72 -9.22 -13.86 -10.71
N PHE A 73 -9.31 -12.62 -10.25
CA PHE A 73 -8.25 -11.63 -10.46
C PHE A 73 -7.15 -11.81 -9.42
N CYS A 74 -5.91 -12.07 -9.88
CA CYS A 74 -4.78 -12.27 -8.98
C CYS A 74 -4.23 -10.94 -8.47
N THR A 75 -4.09 -10.79 -7.15
CA THR A 75 -3.51 -9.60 -6.51
C THR A 75 -2.33 -10.01 -5.64
N ILE A 76 -1.13 -9.59 -6.02
CA ILE A 76 0.15 -10.01 -5.44
C ILE A 76 0.85 -8.80 -4.82
N PRO A 77 0.68 -8.54 -3.52
CA PRO A 77 1.43 -7.50 -2.82
C PRO A 77 2.86 -7.96 -2.53
N ILE A 78 3.80 -7.02 -2.63
CA ILE A 78 5.21 -7.18 -2.25
C ILE A 78 5.51 -6.19 -1.13
N GLY A 79 5.91 -6.67 0.04
CA GLY A 79 6.17 -5.80 1.18
C GLY A 79 6.68 -6.53 2.41
N LEU A 80 7.04 -5.74 3.41
CA LEU A 80 7.45 -6.24 4.72
C LEU A 80 6.56 -5.62 5.81
N VAL A 81 6.25 -6.43 6.81
CA VAL A 81 5.64 -5.99 8.07
C VAL A 81 6.54 -6.40 9.24
N GLY A 82 6.39 -5.78 10.38
CA GLY A 82 7.08 -6.20 11.60
C GLY A 82 6.57 -7.55 12.12
N ASP A 83 7.36 -8.23 12.93
CA ASP A 83 6.92 -9.43 13.65
C ASP A 83 6.21 -9.04 14.96
N ASP A 84 5.23 -8.14 14.86
CA ASP A 84 4.40 -7.63 15.93
C ASP A 84 2.91 -8.01 15.72
N GLU A 85 2.05 -7.65 16.68
CA GLU A 85 0.62 -7.95 16.63
C GLU A 85 -0.07 -7.25 15.45
N VAL A 86 0.33 -6.01 15.14
CA VAL A 86 -0.22 -5.25 14.03
C VAL A 86 0.12 -5.92 12.70
N GLY A 87 1.37 -6.32 12.52
CA GLY A 87 1.82 -7.00 11.30
C GLY A 87 1.10 -8.34 11.09
N ARG A 88 0.94 -9.14 12.15
CA ARG A 88 0.19 -10.40 12.07
C ARG A 88 -1.26 -10.17 11.65
N ARG A 89 -1.94 -9.22 12.30
CA ARG A 89 -3.33 -8.86 11.98
C ARG A 89 -3.48 -8.40 10.52
N LEU A 90 -2.58 -7.54 10.04
CA LEU A 90 -2.65 -7.04 8.66
C LEU A 90 -2.44 -8.16 7.63
N VAL A 91 -1.51 -9.09 7.90
CA VAL A 91 -1.31 -10.26 7.04
C VAL A 91 -2.56 -11.14 7.03
N ASP A 92 -3.16 -11.40 8.18
CA ASP A 92 -4.40 -12.21 8.28
C ASP A 92 -5.55 -11.54 7.51
N GLU A 93 -5.76 -10.22 7.67
CA GLU A 93 -6.77 -9.45 6.92
C GLU A 93 -6.56 -9.56 5.39
N MET A 94 -5.30 -9.53 4.92
CA MET A 94 -4.96 -9.64 3.50
C MET A 94 -5.16 -11.08 2.98
N VAL A 95 -4.83 -12.09 3.77
CA VAL A 95 -5.11 -13.51 3.46
C VAL A 95 -6.62 -13.74 3.37
N ASP A 96 -7.39 -13.25 4.33
CA ASP A 96 -8.86 -13.41 4.37
C ASP A 96 -9.53 -12.71 3.17
N ALA A 97 -8.94 -11.61 2.68
CA ALA A 97 -9.39 -10.96 1.45
C ALA A 97 -9.02 -11.74 0.18
N GLY A 98 -8.24 -12.81 0.27
CA GLY A 98 -7.83 -13.66 -0.84
C GLY A 98 -6.68 -13.11 -1.68
N LEU A 99 -5.77 -12.32 -1.08
CA LEU A 99 -4.56 -11.86 -1.76
C LEU A 99 -3.49 -12.96 -1.77
N GLU A 100 -2.64 -12.95 -2.80
CA GLU A 100 -1.49 -13.88 -2.90
C GLU A 100 -0.31 -13.33 -2.09
N MET A 101 -0.06 -13.89 -0.93
CA MET A 101 0.83 -13.33 0.09
C MET A 101 2.28 -13.86 0.04
N SER A 102 2.68 -14.57 -1.01
CA SER A 102 4.02 -15.19 -1.11
C SER A 102 5.18 -14.20 -0.95
N TYR A 103 4.96 -12.94 -1.32
CA TYR A 103 5.95 -11.86 -1.28
C TYR A 103 5.69 -10.85 -0.16
N VAL A 104 4.86 -11.18 0.81
CA VAL A 104 4.75 -10.42 2.06
C VAL A 104 5.39 -11.23 3.18
N LYS A 105 6.40 -10.66 3.84
CA LYS A 105 7.15 -11.35 4.91
C LYS A 105 7.14 -10.52 6.18
N ARG A 106 7.29 -11.20 7.31
CA ARG A 106 7.52 -10.56 8.61
C ARG A 106 9.01 -10.39 8.83
N SER A 107 9.41 -9.18 9.22
CA SER A 107 10.80 -8.83 9.54
C SER A 107 10.99 -8.87 11.05
N SER A 108 11.85 -9.78 11.50
CA SER A 108 12.16 -9.92 12.93
C SER A 108 12.96 -8.73 13.43
N GLY A 109 12.54 -8.18 14.57
CA GLY A 109 13.19 -7.04 15.21
C GLY A 109 12.78 -5.67 14.66
N ASP A 110 11.92 -5.64 13.65
CA ASP A 110 11.34 -4.42 13.11
C ASP A 110 9.89 -4.25 13.57
N GLN A 111 9.41 -3.01 13.51
CA GLN A 111 8.02 -2.68 13.75
C GLN A 111 7.26 -2.57 12.44
N THR A 112 5.96 -2.91 12.49
CA THR A 112 5.05 -2.62 11.39
C THR A 112 4.85 -1.12 11.26
N LEU A 113 4.80 -0.61 10.02
CA LEU A 113 4.56 0.79 9.74
C LEU A 113 3.28 1.27 10.41
N PHE A 114 3.38 2.40 11.10
CA PHE A 114 2.25 3.02 11.76
C PHE A 114 2.12 4.48 11.32
N SER A 115 0.87 4.92 11.10
CA SER A 115 0.54 6.30 10.80
C SER A 115 -0.40 6.90 11.84
N PHE A 116 -0.22 8.19 12.10
CA PHE A 116 -1.09 9.00 12.93
C PHE A 116 -1.64 10.15 12.11
N CYS A 117 -2.88 10.02 11.70
CA CYS A 117 -3.59 11.06 10.94
C CYS A 117 -4.32 12.01 11.89
N PHE A 118 -4.10 13.30 11.76
CA PHE A 118 -4.88 14.29 12.50
C PHE A 118 -5.73 15.12 11.54
N VAL A 119 -6.93 15.46 12.01
CA VAL A 119 -7.93 16.16 11.21
C VAL A 119 -8.42 17.38 11.98
N TYR A 120 -8.40 18.53 11.32
CA TYR A 120 -8.99 19.77 11.83
C TYR A 120 -10.50 19.79 11.60
N PRO A 121 -11.28 20.66 12.34
CA PRO A 121 -12.72 20.77 12.13
C PRO A 121 -13.15 21.18 10.72
N ASP A 122 -12.29 21.87 9.97
CA ASP A 122 -12.52 22.28 8.56
C ASP A 122 -12.16 21.19 7.55
N ALA A 123 -11.91 19.95 8.02
CA ALA A 123 -11.46 18.81 7.23
C ALA A 123 -10.04 18.90 6.65
N GLY A 124 -9.28 19.93 6.98
CA GLY A 124 -7.83 19.95 6.81
C GLY A 124 -7.17 18.95 7.74
N GLY A 125 -5.91 18.62 7.51
CA GLY A 125 -5.20 17.68 8.38
C GLY A 125 -3.77 17.41 7.96
N GLY A 126 -3.17 16.43 8.60
CA GLY A 126 -1.81 15.96 8.32
C GLY A 126 -1.63 14.52 8.76
N ASN A 127 -0.50 13.97 8.39
CA ASN A 127 -0.12 12.61 8.71
C ASN A 127 1.31 12.58 9.26
N LEU A 128 1.51 11.78 10.30
CA LEU A 128 2.82 11.42 10.85
C LEU A 128 2.99 9.92 10.64
N THR A 129 4.07 9.52 9.98
CA THR A 129 4.33 8.12 9.66
C THR A 129 5.69 7.72 10.21
N THR A 130 5.78 6.52 10.80
CA THR A 130 7.06 5.98 11.27
C THR A 130 8.00 5.77 10.09
N ASP A 131 9.26 6.19 10.22
CA ASP A 131 10.30 6.13 9.20
C ASP A 131 11.30 4.96 9.41
N ASP A 132 11.22 4.29 10.56
CA ASP A 132 12.07 3.17 10.96
C ASP A 132 11.38 1.80 10.91
N SER A 133 10.29 1.70 10.15
CA SER A 133 9.50 0.48 10.04
C SER A 133 10.10 -0.57 9.08
N ALA A 134 9.56 -1.80 9.13
CA ALA A 134 9.92 -2.89 8.23
C ALA A 134 9.80 -2.51 6.74
N CYS A 135 8.85 -1.62 6.39
CA CYS A 135 8.65 -1.16 5.02
C CYS A 135 9.90 -0.49 4.41
N GLY A 136 10.71 0.18 5.23
CA GLY A 136 11.97 0.80 4.80
C GLY A 136 13.06 -0.19 4.35
N LYS A 137 12.88 -1.49 4.62
CA LYS A 137 13.81 -2.56 4.23
C LYS A 137 13.42 -3.30 2.95
N VAL A 138 12.33 -2.91 2.31
CA VAL A 138 11.96 -3.43 0.99
C VAL A 138 12.87 -2.80 -0.05
N ASP A 139 13.83 -3.53 -0.54
CA ASP A 139 14.81 -3.10 -1.53
C ASP A 139 14.54 -3.70 -2.93
N ALA A 140 15.35 -3.30 -3.90
CA ALA A 140 15.26 -3.79 -5.27
C ALA A 140 15.51 -5.31 -5.38
N VAL A 141 16.35 -5.87 -4.50
CA VAL A 141 16.64 -7.32 -4.48
C VAL A 141 15.43 -8.09 -3.99
N TYR A 142 14.76 -7.57 -2.95
CA TYR A 142 13.52 -8.16 -2.45
C TYR A 142 12.41 -8.16 -3.51
N VAL A 143 12.23 -7.03 -4.21
CA VAL A 143 11.23 -6.93 -5.31
C VAL A 143 11.55 -7.90 -6.45
N ALA A 144 12.84 -8.11 -6.78
CA ALA A 144 13.26 -9.03 -7.83
C ALA A 144 12.84 -10.50 -7.56
N LEU A 145 12.58 -10.87 -6.30
CA LEU A 145 12.07 -12.21 -5.97
C LEU A 145 10.71 -12.51 -6.63
N ALA A 146 9.94 -11.48 -6.95
CA ALA A 146 8.64 -11.63 -7.62
C ALA A 146 8.72 -11.69 -9.16
N GLU A 147 9.92 -11.64 -9.76
CA GLU A 147 10.08 -11.71 -11.22
C GLU A 147 9.37 -12.92 -11.88
N PRO A 148 9.33 -14.14 -11.27
CA PRO A 148 8.56 -15.23 -11.84
C PRO A 148 7.08 -14.93 -12.07
N GLU A 149 6.47 -14.10 -11.21
CA GLU A 149 5.06 -13.70 -11.38
C GLU A 149 4.89 -12.70 -12.54
N PHE A 150 5.87 -11.81 -12.75
CA PHE A 150 5.87 -10.95 -13.94
C PHE A 150 5.98 -11.78 -15.22
N ALA A 151 6.83 -12.80 -15.24
CA ALA A 151 6.94 -13.72 -16.38
C ALA A 151 5.62 -14.48 -16.62
N ARG A 152 4.95 -14.93 -15.54
CA ARG A 152 3.68 -15.66 -15.60
C ARG A 152 2.55 -14.82 -16.21
N TYR A 153 2.47 -13.54 -15.88
CA TYR A 153 1.41 -12.63 -16.35
C TYR A 153 1.89 -11.66 -17.45
N THR A 154 2.89 -12.06 -18.24
CA THR A 154 3.44 -11.24 -19.34
C THR A 154 2.33 -10.64 -20.19
N ALA A 155 2.37 -9.33 -20.43
CA ALA A 155 1.44 -8.53 -21.23
C ALA A 155 -0.03 -8.50 -20.73
N CYS A 156 -0.34 -9.13 -19.59
CA CYS A 156 -1.69 -9.14 -19.02
C CYS A 156 -1.70 -8.74 -17.53
N GLY A 157 -0.67 -8.05 -17.04
CA GLY A 157 -0.57 -7.59 -15.66
C GLY A 157 -0.57 -6.07 -15.51
N LEU A 158 -0.87 -5.65 -14.27
CA LEU A 158 -0.73 -4.28 -13.77
C LEU A 158 0.44 -4.25 -12.77
N ALA A 159 1.39 -3.34 -12.94
CA ALA A 159 2.48 -3.10 -12.00
C ALA A 159 2.17 -1.82 -11.20
N LEU A 160 1.94 -1.96 -9.90
CA LEU A 160 1.56 -0.87 -9.01
C LEU A 160 2.69 -0.51 -8.06
N ALA A 161 3.25 0.70 -8.17
CA ALA A 161 4.25 1.25 -7.26
C ALA A 161 3.64 2.38 -6.42
N VAL A 162 3.55 2.19 -5.10
CA VAL A 162 2.99 3.20 -4.19
C VAL A 162 3.96 3.54 -3.06
N PRO A 163 3.81 4.71 -2.40
CA PRO A 163 4.72 5.17 -1.35
C PRO A 163 4.89 4.23 -0.17
N GLU A 164 5.73 4.67 0.77
CA GLU A 164 6.03 4.07 2.08
C GLU A 164 7.01 2.89 2.00
N VAL A 165 7.67 2.74 0.84
CA VAL A 165 8.86 1.92 0.62
C VAL A 165 9.90 2.73 -0.17
N PRO A 166 11.19 2.38 -0.12
CA PRO A 166 12.25 3.08 -0.84
C PRO A 166 11.97 3.23 -2.35
N LEU A 167 12.48 4.31 -2.95
CA LEU A 167 12.30 4.58 -4.38
C LEU A 167 12.90 3.49 -5.27
N GLU A 168 14.07 2.94 -4.90
CA GLU A 168 14.71 1.84 -5.66
C GLU A 168 13.85 0.57 -5.73
N ALA A 169 13.05 0.28 -4.70
CA ALA A 169 12.11 -0.83 -4.74
C ALA A 169 10.99 -0.58 -5.76
N ARG A 170 10.47 0.65 -5.78
CA ARG A 170 9.42 1.06 -6.72
C ARG A 170 9.94 1.12 -8.16
N GLU A 171 11.15 1.63 -8.35
CA GLU A 171 11.83 1.62 -9.65
C GLU A 171 12.00 0.20 -10.18
N LYS A 172 12.51 -0.73 -9.34
CA LYS A 172 12.69 -2.14 -9.73
C LYS A 172 11.38 -2.77 -10.16
N LEU A 173 10.28 -2.54 -9.44
CA LEU A 173 8.97 -3.05 -9.84
C LEU A 173 8.53 -2.51 -11.21
N LEU A 174 8.69 -1.19 -11.44
CA LEU A 174 8.33 -0.56 -12.71
C LEU A 174 9.22 -1.03 -13.86
N GLN A 175 10.51 -1.31 -13.62
CA GLN A 175 11.43 -1.91 -14.59
C GLN A 175 10.97 -3.32 -14.98
N LEU A 176 10.63 -4.17 -14.01
CA LEU A 176 10.03 -5.49 -14.29
C LEU A 176 8.71 -5.35 -15.06
N GLY A 177 7.87 -4.40 -14.66
CA GLY A 177 6.64 -4.08 -15.39
C GLY A 177 6.90 -3.75 -16.86
N THR A 178 7.93 -2.94 -17.15
CA THR A 178 8.34 -2.61 -18.52
C THR A 178 8.84 -3.84 -19.26
N GLN A 179 9.74 -4.60 -18.64
CA GLN A 179 10.36 -5.80 -19.23
C GLN A 179 9.31 -6.84 -19.65
N TYR A 180 8.26 -7.02 -18.86
CA TYR A 180 7.21 -8.01 -19.10
C TYR A 180 5.91 -7.44 -19.69
N GLY A 181 5.93 -6.20 -20.15
CA GLY A 181 4.79 -5.59 -20.86
C GLY A 181 3.56 -5.31 -19.99
N PHE A 182 3.75 -5.07 -18.70
CA PHE A 182 2.69 -4.67 -17.77
C PHE A 182 2.27 -3.22 -17.99
N TYR A 183 1.01 -2.93 -17.68
CA TYR A 183 0.58 -1.55 -17.53
C TYR A 183 1.08 -1.03 -16.17
N ARG A 184 1.84 0.06 -16.20
CA ARG A 184 2.48 0.62 -15.00
C ARG A 184 1.63 1.72 -14.40
N VAL A 185 1.44 1.66 -13.09
CA VAL A 185 0.76 2.67 -12.28
C VAL A 185 1.66 3.03 -11.12
N ALA A 186 1.89 4.32 -10.89
CA ALA A 186 2.71 4.76 -9.77
C ALA A 186 2.09 5.98 -9.07
N SER A 187 2.36 6.08 -7.77
CA SER A 187 2.04 7.24 -6.94
C SER A 187 3.29 7.63 -6.16
N PHE A 188 3.55 8.94 -6.06
CA PHE A 188 4.70 9.50 -5.36
C PHE A 188 4.24 10.56 -4.37
N ALA A 189 4.97 10.71 -3.26
CA ALA A 189 4.86 11.90 -2.43
C ALA A 189 5.44 13.12 -3.19
N ALA A 190 4.96 14.32 -2.89
CA ALA A 190 5.35 15.52 -3.65
C ALA A 190 6.87 15.74 -3.65
N GLU A 191 7.52 15.48 -2.54
CA GLU A 191 8.97 15.58 -2.35
C GLU A 191 9.78 14.53 -3.12
N GLU A 192 9.16 13.42 -3.51
CA GLU A 192 9.83 12.33 -4.24
C GLU A 192 9.81 12.52 -5.76
N VAL A 193 8.92 13.39 -6.28
CA VAL A 193 8.64 13.50 -7.72
C VAL A 193 9.91 13.81 -8.52
N SER A 194 10.76 14.73 -8.04
CA SER A 194 11.99 15.08 -8.75
C SER A 194 12.93 13.88 -8.86
N ALA A 195 13.17 13.18 -7.75
CA ALA A 195 14.02 12.00 -7.73
C ALA A 195 13.46 10.86 -8.60
N ALA A 196 12.15 10.66 -8.58
CA ALA A 196 11.49 9.65 -9.41
C ALA A 196 11.65 9.94 -10.92
N ILE A 197 11.55 11.20 -11.33
CA ILE A 197 11.80 11.62 -12.73
C ILE A 197 13.26 11.37 -13.11
N ASP A 198 14.21 11.73 -12.25
CA ASP A 198 15.66 11.55 -12.49
C ASP A 198 16.01 10.05 -12.62
N MET A 199 15.30 9.16 -11.93
CA MET A 199 15.41 7.70 -12.05
C MET A 199 14.67 7.13 -13.28
N GLY A 200 13.91 7.93 -14.03
CA GLY A 200 13.17 7.49 -15.21
C GLY A 200 11.88 6.72 -14.93
N MET A 201 11.31 6.90 -13.75
CA MET A 201 10.03 6.28 -13.36
C MET A 201 8.80 6.97 -13.96
#